data_56217b59ab4e1be4a96c50236ac9bfa0
#
_entry.id   56217b59ab4e1be4a96c50236ac9bfa0
#
_cell.length_a   1.000
_cell.length_b   1.000
_cell.length_c   1.000
_cell.angle_alpha   90.00
_cell.angle_beta   90.00
_cell.angle_gamma   90.00
#
_symmetry.space_group_name_H-M   'P 1'
#
loop_
_entity.id
_entity.type
_entity.pdbx_description
1 polymer ?
#
loop_
_entity_poly.entity_id
_entity_poly.type
_entity_poly.pdbx_seq_one_letter_code
_entity_poly.pdbx_strand_id
1 'polypeptide(L)'
;PPPAVRRTRMSSQHLEAPIAEGGEEQQVRVVVHPVPRAGPSGALTPLQAPQYNSFVSYINEIKDAGVIIEGTNQDGDKLTVVATIYYDPLVLTSAGARIDGASAEPVQDAIKAYLRALPFNGVLIRSALFDVLQGVNGVYTPVLSSVQAGRNDATSLGEVQVQYLPYAGYFKLSTLVITLTFVSKDTL
;
A
#
# COMPACT_ATOMS: atom_id res chain seq x y z
N PRO A 1 12.64 -11.75 -29.89
CA PRO A 1 11.52 -10.82 -29.80
C PRO A 1 11.83 -9.79 -28.71
N PRO A 2 11.65 -8.48 -28.99
CA PRO A 2 11.92 -7.44 -28.01
C PRO A 2 10.88 -7.49 -26.89
N PRO A 3 11.24 -7.10 -25.64
CA PRO A 3 10.31 -7.11 -24.52
C PRO A 3 9.20 -6.08 -24.75
N ALA A 4 7.96 -6.49 -24.45
CA ALA A 4 6.79 -5.67 -24.61
C ALA A 4 6.87 -4.39 -23.75
N VAL A 5 6.83 -3.25 -24.40
CA VAL A 5 6.71 -1.94 -23.76
C VAL A 5 5.31 -1.87 -23.13
N ARG A 6 5.22 -2.05 -21.82
CA ARG A 6 4.00 -1.77 -21.07
C ARG A 6 3.74 -0.27 -21.09
N ARG A 7 2.66 0.13 -21.75
CA ARG A 7 2.16 1.51 -21.71
C ARG A 7 1.80 1.85 -20.25
N THR A 8 2.53 2.80 -19.69
CA THR A 8 2.22 3.40 -18.38
C THR A 8 0.91 4.15 -18.49
N ARG A 9 -0.09 3.72 -17.74
CA ARG A 9 -1.37 4.43 -17.64
C ARG A 9 -1.13 5.64 -16.75
N MET A 10 -1.14 6.85 -17.31
CA MET A 10 -1.16 8.08 -16.55
C MET A 10 -2.52 8.20 -15.85
N SER A 11 -2.55 8.11 -14.53
CA SER A 11 -3.74 8.48 -13.77
C SER A 11 -3.63 9.95 -13.41
N SER A 12 -4.42 10.78 -14.09
CA SER A 12 -4.66 12.17 -13.72
C SER A 12 -5.57 12.20 -12.50
N GLN A 13 -5.05 12.45 -11.33
CA GLN A 13 -5.86 12.75 -10.16
C GLN A 13 -5.31 13.95 -9.42
N HIS A 14 -6.20 14.87 -9.28
CA HIS A 14 -6.26 16.12 -8.53
C HIS A 14 -5.88 17.38 -9.32
N LEU A 15 -6.85 17.88 -10.07
CA LEU A 15 -6.96 19.29 -10.43
C LEU A 15 -7.63 20.03 -9.26
N GLU A 16 -6.86 20.55 -8.33
CA GLU A 16 -7.32 21.65 -7.50
C GLU A 16 -6.98 22.96 -8.23
N ALA A 17 -8.00 23.59 -8.81
CA ALA A 17 -7.87 24.94 -9.32
C ALA A 17 -8.03 25.93 -8.17
N PRO A 18 -7.04 26.77 -7.84
CA PRO A 18 -7.29 27.94 -7.02
C PRO A 18 -7.92 29.02 -7.90
N ILE A 19 -9.09 29.47 -7.52
CA ILE A 19 -9.70 30.70 -8.06
C ILE A 19 -8.94 31.88 -7.44
N ALA A 20 -8.08 32.53 -8.20
CA ALA A 20 -7.49 33.80 -7.84
C ALA A 20 -7.71 34.81 -8.98
N GLU A 21 -8.44 35.85 -8.70
CA GLU A 21 -8.53 37.05 -9.54
C GLU A 21 -7.18 37.78 -9.57
N GLY A 22 -6.60 37.88 -10.75
CA GLY A 22 -5.38 38.68 -10.97
C GLY A 22 -4.43 37.93 -11.90
N GLY A 23 -4.30 38.36 -13.12
CA GLY A 23 -3.54 37.88 -14.28
C GLY A 23 -2.18 37.24 -14.04
N GLU A 24 -2.10 36.18 -13.28
CA GLU A 24 -0.95 35.27 -13.17
C GLU A 24 -1.14 34.11 -14.13
N GLU A 25 -0.12 33.85 -14.95
CA GLU A 25 -0.08 32.67 -15.80
C GLU A 25 -0.38 31.45 -14.95
N GLN A 26 -1.46 30.76 -15.28
CA GLN A 26 -1.92 29.56 -14.59
C GLN A 26 -0.90 28.43 -14.83
N GLN A 27 0.06 28.29 -13.93
CA GLN A 27 1.04 27.20 -14.01
C GLN A 27 0.36 25.88 -13.62
N VAL A 28 0.26 24.97 -14.56
CA VAL A 28 -0.24 23.62 -14.30
C VAL A 28 0.86 22.81 -13.63
N ARG A 29 0.64 22.43 -12.37
CA ARG A 29 1.55 21.55 -11.62
C ARG A 29 1.06 20.12 -11.69
N VAL A 30 1.88 19.23 -12.26
CA VAL A 30 1.59 17.80 -12.36
C VAL A 30 2.55 17.04 -11.46
N VAL A 31 2.01 16.28 -10.52
CA VAL A 31 2.81 15.37 -9.68
C VAL A 31 2.84 14.00 -10.35
N VAL A 32 4.02 13.52 -10.68
CA VAL A 32 4.25 12.22 -11.32
C VAL A 32 4.94 11.29 -10.34
N HIS A 33 4.31 10.16 -10.06
CA HIS A 33 4.90 9.09 -9.29
C HIS A 33 5.47 8.04 -10.26
N PRO A 34 6.80 7.90 -10.38
CA PRO A 34 7.36 6.79 -11.13
C PRO A 34 6.97 5.48 -10.47
N VAL A 35 6.50 4.52 -11.25
CA VAL A 35 6.13 3.20 -10.72
C VAL A 35 7.37 2.53 -10.14
N PRO A 36 7.36 2.17 -8.86
CA PRO A 36 8.49 1.51 -8.23
C PRO A 36 8.79 0.17 -8.92
N ARG A 37 10.05 -0.22 -8.90
CA ARG A 37 10.46 -1.50 -9.46
C ARG A 37 10.13 -2.62 -8.48
N ALA A 38 9.53 -3.70 -8.97
CA ALA A 38 9.41 -4.93 -8.17
C ALA A 38 10.82 -5.52 -7.95
N GLY A 39 11.21 -5.68 -6.69
CA GLY A 39 12.40 -6.42 -6.31
C GLY A 39 12.25 -7.94 -6.54
N PRO A 40 13.30 -8.74 -6.30
CA PRO A 40 13.25 -10.20 -6.47
C PRO A 40 12.15 -10.90 -5.67
N SER A 41 11.72 -10.30 -4.57
CA SER A 41 10.63 -10.78 -3.70
C SER A 41 9.24 -10.28 -4.11
N GLY A 42 9.12 -9.56 -5.23
CA GLY A 42 7.87 -8.89 -5.65
C GLY A 42 7.54 -7.64 -4.84
N ALA A 43 8.35 -7.24 -3.86
CA ALA A 43 8.17 -6.02 -3.11
C ALA A 43 8.55 -4.81 -3.97
N LEU A 44 7.72 -3.76 -3.91
CA LEU A 44 7.99 -2.50 -4.59
C LEU A 44 9.07 -1.72 -3.82
N THR A 45 10.01 -1.13 -4.57
CA THR A 45 11.08 -0.28 -4.03
C THR A 45 11.22 0.98 -4.86
N PRO A 46 11.66 2.12 -4.27
CA PRO A 46 11.93 3.32 -5.03
C PRO A 46 12.93 3.07 -6.17
N LEU A 47 12.85 3.88 -7.22
CA LEU A 47 13.87 3.87 -8.27
C LEU A 47 15.21 4.29 -7.69
N GLN A 48 16.28 3.67 -8.19
CA GLN A 48 17.62 4.11 -7.87
C GLN A 48 17.92 5.49 -8.50
N ALA A 49 18.80 6.27 -7.88
CA ALA A 49 19.08 7.63 -8.30
C ALA A 49 19.38 7.79 -9.82
N PRO A 50 20.18 6.92 -10.48
CA PRO A 50 20.39 7.02 -11.92
C PRO A 50 19.12 6.85 -12.75
N GLN A 51 18.26 5.92 -12.35
CA GLN A 51 16.99 5.65 -13.03
C GLN A 51 16.00 6.80 -12.85
N TYR A 52 15.92 7.33 -11.63
CA TYR A 52 15.09 8.49 -11.33
C TYR A 52 15.54 9.73 -12.08
N ASN A 53 16.86 10.00 -12.13
CA ASN A 53 17.41 11.14 -12.86
C ASN A 53 17.14 11.02 -14.38
N SER A 54 17.27 9.82 -14.95
CA SER A 54 16.92 9.57 -16.35
C SER A 54 15.43 9.80 -16.62
N PHE A 55 14.58 9.37 -15.71
CA PHE A 55 13.13 9.61 -15.78
C PHE A 55 12.82 11.12 -15.74
N VAL A 56 13.39 11.86 -14.79
CA VAL A 56 13.21 13.32 -14.68
C VAL A 56 13.72 14.04 -15.92
N SER A 57 14.88 13.67 -16.46
CA SER A 57 15.43 14.23 -17.69
C SER A 57 14.49 14.00 -18.88
N TYR A 58 14.00 12.78 -19.04
CA TYR A 58 13.05 12.45 -20.10
C TYR A 58 11.75 13.26 -20.00
N ILE A 59 11.17 13.35 -18.78
CA ILE A 59 9.95 14.13 -18.56
C ILE A 59 10.17 15.62 -18.87
N ASN A 60 11.33 16.18 -18.48
CA ASN A 60 11.67 17.57 -18.78
C ASN A 60 11.83 17.85 -20.27
N GLU A 61 12.22 16.84 -21.07
CA GLU A 61 12.36 16.96 -22.53
C GLU A 61 11.00 16.96 -23.24
N ILE A 62 10.03 16.17 -22.74
CA ILE A 62 8.74 15.98 -23.41
C ILE A 62 7.61 16.85 -22.85
N LYS A 63 7.82 17.56 -21.74
CA LYS A 63 6.81 18.43 -21.13
C LYS A 63 6.55 19.66 -22.01
N ASP A 64 5.31 20.10 -22.04
CA ASP A 64 4.93 21.34 -22.67
C ASP A 64 5.47 22.56 -21.91
N ALA A 65 5.66 23.68 -22.63
CA ALA A 65 6.06 24.94 -22.04
C ALA A 65 5.00 25.41 -21.00
N GLY A 66 5.48 25.88 -19.85
CA GLY A 66 4.60 26.34 -18.77
C GLY A 66 4.09 25.25 -17.82
N VAL A 67 4.37 23.98 -18.08
CA VAL A 67 4.00 22.87 -17.17
C VAL A 67 5.14 22.58 -16.19
N ILE A 68 4.84 22.64 -14.88
CA ILE A 68 5.76 22.18 -13.83
C ILE A 68 5.42 20.74 -13.50
N ILE A 69 6.38 19.83 -13.69
CA ILE A 69 6.23 18.43 -13.34
C ILE A 69 7.15 18.13 -12.15
N GLU A 70 6.57 17.66 -11.06
CA GLU A 70 7.31 17.19 -9.89
C GLU A 70 7.26 15.67 -9.81
N GLY A 71 8.43 15.04 -9.77
CA GLY A 71 8.55 13.62 -9.54
C GLY A 71 8.72 13.32 -8.04
N THR A 72 7.97 12.37 -7.51
CA THR A 72 8.20 11.85 -6.17
C THR A 72 8.70 10.42 -6.25
N ASN A 73 9.86 10.16 -5.66
CA ASN A 73 10.46 8.82 -5.58
C ASN A 73 10.70 8.50 -4.11
N GLN A 74 9.65 8.05 -3.44
CA GLN A 74 9.66 7.83 -1.99
C GLN A 74 9.49 6.35 -1.66
N ASP A 75 9.99 5.97 -0.48
CA ASP A 75 9.71 4.68 0.13
C ASP A 75 8.21 4.54 0.39
N GLY A 76 7.70 3.32 0.24
CA GLY A 76 6.31 2.99 0.48
C GLY A 76 5.86 3.33 1.89
N ASP A 77 4.58 3.64 2.02
CA ASP A 77 3.95 4.03 3.27
C ASP A 77 4.01 2.92 4.32
N LYS A 78 4.02 3.32 5.59
CA LYS A 78 3.96 2.41 6.74
C LYS A 78 2.52 2.00 7.01
N LEU A 79 2.36 0.77 7.48
CA LEU A 79 1.07 0.24 7.93
C LEU A 79 1.26 -0.52 9.24
N THR A 80 0.36 -0.29 10.19
CA THR A 80 0.25 -1.06 11.43
C THR A 80 -1.15 -1.63 11.53
N VAL A 81 -1.25 -2.93 11.75
CA VAL A 81 -2.52 -3.64 11.93
C VAL A 81 -2.52 -4.32 13.29
N VAL A 82 -3.53 -4.00 14.09
CA VAL A 82 -3.77 -4.66 15.38
C VAL A 82 -5.13 -5.32 15.32
N ALA A 83 -5.17 -6.63 15.52
CA ALA A 83 -6.41 -7.39 15.44
C ALA A 83 -6.46 -8.52 16.47
N THR A 84 -7.66 -8.83 16.91
CA THR A 84 -7.99 -10.05 17.67
C THR A 84 -8.64 -11.04 16.72
N ILE A 85 -8.08 -12.25 16.65
CA ILE A 85 -8.54 -13.32 15.77
C ILE A 85 -9.19 -14.39 16.62
N TYR A 86 -10.50 -14.52 16.51
CA TYR A 86 -11.22 -15.68 17.04
C TYR A 86 -11.02 -16.84 16.07
N TYR A 87 -10.45 -17.93 16.55
CA TYR A 87 -10.05 -19.06 15.71
C TYR A 87 -10.69 -20.37 16.12
N ASP A 88 -10.74 -21.30 15.17
CA ASP A 88 -11.14 -22.69 15.41
C ASP A 88 -9.93 -23.50 15.91
N PRO A 89 -9.95 -24.01 17.15
CA PRO A 89 -8.84 -24.78 17.70
C PRO A 89 -8.61 -26.12 17.02
N LEU A 90 -9.50 -26.56 16.13
CA LEU A 90 -9.30 -27.75 15.31
C LEU A 90 -8.45 -27.46 14.04
N VAL A 91 -8.25 -26.19 13.68
CA VAL A 91 -7.56 -25.78 12.45
C VAL A 91 -6.31 -24.96 12.77
N LEU A 92 -6.40 -24.05 13.74
CA LEU A 92 -5.29 -23.18 14.13
C LEU A 92 -4.87 -23.46 15.58
N THR A 93 -3.61 -23.22 15.86
CA THR A 93 -3.06 -23.23 17.22
C THR A 93 -3.29 -21.89 17.92
N SER A 94 -3.06 -21.82 19.21
CA SER A 94 -3.10 -20.57 19.99
C SER A 94 -2.03 -19.54 19.53
N ALA A 95 -1.01 -19.97 18.82
CA ALA A 95 -0.01 -19.11 18.20
C ALA A 95 -0.41 -18.66 16.78
N GLY A 96 -1.56 -19.12 16.26
CA GLY A 96 -2.05 -18.78 14.92
C GLY A 96 -1.48 -19.61 13.79
N ALA A 97 -0.66 -20.63 14.09
CA ALA A 97 -0.14 -21.56 13.09
C ALA A 97 -1.19 -22.60 12.71
N ARG A 98 -1.14 -23.10 11.48
CA ARG A 98 -1.99 -24.21 11.05
C ARG A 98 -1.54 -25.52 11.69
N ILE A 99 -2.49 -26.30 12.18
CA ILE A 99 -2.21 -27.61 12.81
C ILE A 99 -1.67 -28.61 11.80
N ASP A 100 -2.07 -28.52 10.52
CA ASP A 100 -1.58 -29.37 9.44
C ASP A 100 -0.15 -29.03 8.97
N GLY A 101 0.48 -28.00 9.55
CA GLY A 101 1.83 -27.56 9.20
C GLY A 101 1.95 -26.80 7.87
N ALA A 102 0.84 -26.51 7.18
CA ALA A 102 0.86 -25.87 5.87
C ALA A 102 1.36 -24.42 5.91
N SER A 103 1.11 -23.69 7.01
CA SER A 103 1.64 -22.32 7.23
C SER A 103 1.81 -22.06 8.73
N ALA A 104 2.94 -21.43 9.08
CA ALA A 104 3.20 -21.00 10.44
C ALA A 104 2.46 -19.68 10.77
N GLU A 105 2.17 -18.83 9.78
CA GLU A 105 1.59 -17.50 9.96
C GLU A 105 0.49 -17.20 8.91
N PRO A 106 -0.55 -18.04 8.75
CA PRO A 106 -1.52 -17.91 7.66
C PRO A 106 -2.24 -16.57 7.62
N VAL A 107 -2.53 -15.99 8.79
CA VAL A 107 -3.22 -14.70 8.92
C VAL A 107 -2.30 -13.56 8.47
N GLN A 108 -1.03 -13.57 8.88
CA GLN A 108 -0.06 -12.57 8.44
C GLN A 108 0.24 -12.68 6.94
N ASP A 109 0.33 -13.91 6.43
CA ASP A 109 0.54 -14.18 5.01
C ASP A 109 -0.62 -13.65 4.16
N ALA A 110 -1.85 -13.77 4.64
CA ALA A 110 -3.03 -13.22 3.98
C ALA A 110 -2.99 -11.69 3.91
N ILE A 111 -2.60 -11.00 4.99
CA ILE A 111 -2.41 -9.54 5.00
C ILE A 111 -1.32 -9.14 3.99
N LYS A 112 -0.16 -9.81 4.03
CA LYS A 112 0.95 -9.54 3.10
C LYS A 112 0.54 -9.78 1.64
N ALA A 113 -0.22 -10.84 1.38
CA ALA A 113 -0.74 -11.16 0.05
C ALA A 113 -1.73 -10.11 -0.44
N TYR A 114 -2.65 -9.66 0.41
CA TYR A 114 -3.58 -8.58 0.10
C TYR A 114 -2.85 -7.29 -0.29
N LEU A 115 -1.85 -6.88 0.50
CA LEU A 115 -1.09 -5.66 0.22
C LEU A 115 -0.27 -5.76 -1.08
N ARG A 116 0.25 -6.95 -1.41
CA ARG A 116 0.94 -7.19 -2.69
C ARG A 116 -0.01 -7.18 -3.89
N ALA A 117 -1.27 -7.57 -3.68
CA ALA A 117 -2.29 -7.60 -4.72
C ALA A 117 -2.87 -6.21 -5.01
N LEU A 118 -2.69 -5.23 -4.12
CA LEU A 118 -3.10 -3.86 -4.38
C LEU A 118 -2.33 -3.31 -5.59
N PRO A 119 -3.05 -2.72 -6.58
CA PRO A 119 -2.39 -2.04 -7.68
C PRO A 119 -1.60 -0.82 -7.17
N PHE A 120 -0.66 -0.34 -7.96
CA PHE A 120 -0.01 0.95 -7.67
C PHE A 120 -1.08 2.06 -7.61
N ASN A 121 -1.03 2.91 -6.58
CA ASN A 121 -2.11 3.84 -6.19
C ASN A 121 -3.41 3.14 -5.79
N GLY A 122 -3.34 1.87 -5.40
CA GLY A 122 -4.48 1.15 -4.85
C GLY A 122 -4.83 1.65 -3.45
N VAL A 123 -6.13 1.77 -3.20
CA VAL A 123 -6.66 2.20 -1.91
C VAL A 123 -6.72 1.02 -0.95
N LEU A 124 -6.15 1.17 0.24
CA LEU A 124 -6.39 0.24 1.35
C LEU A 124 -7.79 0.49 1.90
N ILE A 125 -8.65 -0.51 1.85
CA ILE A 125 -10.02 -0.45 2.38
C ILE A 125 -10.09 -1.33 3.63
N ARG A 126 -10.52 -0.76 4.77
CA ARG A 126 -10.57 -1.47 6.06
C ARG A 126 -11.52 -2.68 6.03
N SER A 127 -12.67 -2.57 5.37
CA SER A 127 -13.60 -3.70 5.23
C SER A 127 -13.04 -4.81 4.35
N ALA A 128 -12.32 -4.49 3.26
CA ALA A 128 -11.68 -5.50 2.43
C ALA A 128 -10.55 -6.24 3.20
N LEU A 129 -9.82 -5.53 4.07
CA LEU A 129 -8.85 -6.17 4.95
C LEU A 129 -9.54 -7.12 5.94
N PHE A 130 -10.69 -6.73 6.49
CA PHE A 130 -11.50 -7.61 7.33
C PHE A 130 -11.94 -8.87 6.59
N ASP A 131 -12.45 -8.74 5.36
CA ASP A 131 -12.89 -9.86 4.53
C ASP A 131 -11.73 -10.83 4.22
N VAL A 132 -10.55 -10.29 3.94
CA VAL A 132 -9.33 -11.09 3.73
C VAL A 132 -8.98 -11.91 4.97
N LEU A 133 -9.05 -11.30 6.15
CA LEU A 133 -8.79 -12.01 7.42
C LEU A 133 -9.83 -13.08 7.69
N GLN A 134 -11.11 -12.78 7.46
CA GLN A 134 -12.20 -13.74 7.64
C GLN A 134 -12.12 -14.90 6.64
N GLY A 135 -11.56 -14.67 5.45
CA GLY A 135 -11.35 -15.69 4.44
C GLY A 135 -10.23 -16.70 4.77
N VAL A 136 -9.42 -16.45 5.81
CA VAL A 136 -8.35 -17.39 6.21
C VAL A 136 -8.94 -18.62 6.87
N ASN A 137 -8.56 -19.79 6.36
CA ASN A 137 -9.05 -21.05 6.91
C ASN A 137 -8.68 -21.22 8.39
N GLY A 138 -9.67 -21.47 9.22
CA GLY A 138 -9.53 -21.58 10.67
C GLY A 138 -9.79 -20.27 11.43
N VAL A 139 -9.99 -19.16 10.75
CA VAL A 139 -10.48 -17.91 11.37
C VAL A 139 -12.00 -17.98 11.45
N TYR A 140 -12.56 -17.81 12.66
CA TYR A 140 -13.99 -17.74 12.88
C TYR A 140 -14.50 -16.32 12.67
N THR A 141 -13.91 -15.34 13.36
CA THR A 141 -14.16 -13.92 13.11
C THR A 141 -12.96 -13.07 13.53
N PRO A 142 -12.53 -12.12 12.70
CA PRO A 142 -11.52 -11.15 13.08
C PRO A 142 -12.17 -9.91 13.70
N VAL A 143 -11.47 -9.28 14.65
CA VAL A 143 -11.81 -7.95 15.18
C VAL A 143 -10.63 -7.04 14.95
N LEU A 144 -10.77 -6.10 14.01
CA LEU A 144 -9.75 -5.08 13.73
C LEU A 144 -9.82 -3.99 14.81
N SER A 145 -8.94 -4.07 15.80
CA SER A 145 -8.87 -3.09 16.89
C SER A 145 -8.31 -1.76 16.39
N SER A 146 -7.23 -1.78 15.62
CA SER A 146 -6.62 -0.58 15.04
C SER A 146 -5.97 -0.90 13.70
N VAL A 147 -6.14 0.00 12.74
CA VAL A 147 -5.43 -0.02 11.45
C VAL A 147 -4.89 1.38 11.26
N GLN A 148 -3.58 1.54 11.33
CA GLN A 148 -2.93 2.83 11.22
C GLN A 148 -2.02 2.86 10.01
N ALA A 149 -2.08 3.94 9.25
CA ALA A 149 -1.23 4.13 8.09
C ALA A 149 -0.67 5.56 8.05
N GLY A 150 0.43 5.71 7.36
CA GLY A 150 1.06 7.01 7.18
C GLY A 150 2.27 6.94 6.28
N ARG A 151 2.75 8.11 5.89
CA ARG A 151 3.95 8.27 5.07
C ARG A 151 5.16 7.61 5.75
N ASN A 152 6.12 7.17 4.95
CA ASN A 152 7.34 6.53 5.49
C ASN A 152 8.14 7.44 6.44
N ASP A 153 8.13 8.75 6.22
CA ASP A 153 8.79 9.77 7.03
C ASP A 153 7.95 10.27 8.22
N ALA A 154 6.69 9.83 8.33
CA ALA A 154 5.81 10.26 9.41
C ALA A 154 6.30 9.73 10.77
N THR A 155 6.26 10.60 11.78
CA THR A 155 6.56 10.29 13.19
C THR A 155 5.39 9.61 13.89
N SER A 156 4.16 9.84 13.42
CA SER A 156 2.94 9.21 13.92
C SER A 156 2.09 8.73 12.75
N LEU A 157 1.41 7.59 12.92
CA LEU A 157 0.48 7.06 11.95
C LEU A 157 -0.93 7.49 12.29
N GLY A 158 -1.75 7.75 11.25
CA GLY A 158 -3.17 8.06 11.40
C GLY A 158 -4.03 6.81 11.39
N GLU A 159 -5.12 6.80 12.18
CA GLU A 159 -6.07 5.69 12.17
C GLU A 159 -6.87 5.67 10.87
N VAL A 160 -6.90 4.52 10.22
CA VAL A 160 -7.67 4.27 8.99
C VAL A 160 -9.07 3.85 9.37
N GLN A 161 -10.02 4.78 9.32
CA GLN A 161 -11.42 4.50 9.66
C GLN A 161 -12.13 3.71 8.57
N VAL A 162 -12.02 4.15 7.32
CA VAL A 162 -12.69 3.56 6.16
C VAL A 162 -11.68 3.12 5.12
N GLN A 163 -10.87 4.05 4.64
CA GLN A 163 -9.91 3.83 3.57
C GLN A 163 -8.67 4.71 3.72
N TYR A 164 -7.59 4.28 3.09
CA TYR A 164 -6.33 5.03 3.01
C TYR A 164 -5.71 4.89 1.63
N LEU A 165 -5.39 6.02 1.01
CA LEU A 165 -4.63 6.07 -0.24
C LEU A 165 -3.15 6.30 0.12
N PRO A 166 -2.24 5.34 -0.16
CA PRO A 166 -0.83 5.53 0.13
C PRO A 166 -0.24 6.71 -0.61
N TYR A 167 0.47 7.58 0.09
CA TYR A 167 1.12 8.75 -0.50
C TYR A 167 2.19 8.37 -1.52
N ALA A 168 2.97 7.32 -1.22
CA ALA A 168 3.96 6.76 -2.15
C ALA A 168 3.34 5.88 -3.24
N GLY A 169 2.02 5.63 -3.21
CA GLY A 169 1.31 4.74 -4.13
C GLY A 169 1.39 3.25 -3.78
N TYR A 170 2.09 2.88 -2.71
CA TYR A 170 2.25 1.49 -2.26
C TYR A 170 2.65 1.43 -0.77
N PHE A 171 2.53 0.24 -0.17
CA PHE A 171 2.98 -0.02 1.20
C PHE A 171 4.34 -0.72 1.22
N LYS A 172 5.19 -0.35 2.17
CA LYS A 172 6.49 -0.98 2.39
C LYS A 172 6.34 -2.17 3.32
N LEU A 173 6.39 -3.38 2.78
CA LEU A 173 6.17 -4.61 3.56
C LEU A 173 7.26 -4.85 4.63
N SER A 174 8.46 -4.31 4.48
CA SER A 174 9.53 -4.44 5.48
C SER A 174 9.30 -3.61 6.74
N THR A 175 8.42 -2.60 6.68
CA THR A 175 8.02 -1.76 7.81
C THR A 175 6.59 -2.04 8.29
N LEU A 176 5.97 -3.09 7.74
CA LEU A 176 4.65 -3.54 8.16
C LEU A 176 4.71 -4.12 9.57
N VAL A 177 3.91 -3.57 10.47
CA VAL A 177 3.75 -4.07 11.83
C VAL A 177 2.39 -4.75 11.95
N ILE A 178 2.40 -6.03 12.31
CA ILE A 178 1.18 -6.82 12.51
C ILE A 178 1.21 -7.35 13.93
N THR A 179 0.23 -6.96 14.74
CA THR A 179 0.03 -7.46 16.11
C THR A 179 -1.29 -8.22 16.16
N LEU A 180 -1.20 -9.53 16.34
CA LEU A 180 -2.36 -10.42 16.39
C LEU A 180 -2.48 -11.05 17.77
N THR A 181 -3.70 -11.05 18.30
CA THR A 181 -4.08 -11.81 19.50
C THR A 181 -5.03 -12.92 19.07
N PHE A 182 -4.70 -14.17 19.41
CA PHE A 182 -5.52 -15.32 19.06
C PHE A 182 -6.36 -15.74 20.27
N VAL A 183 -7.67 -15.89 20.06
CA VAL A 183 -8.64 -16.30 21.08
C VAL A 183 -9.46 -17.46 20.51
N SER A 184 -9.62 -18.55 21.27
CA SER A 184 -10.47 -19.66 20.83
C SER A 184 -11.92 -19.20 20.68
N LYS A 185 -12.59 -19.64 19.62
CA LYS A 185 -14.04 -19.42 19.44
C LYS A 185 -14.89 -19.97 20.59
N ASP A 186 -14.37 -20.99 21.31
CA ASP A 186 -15.07 -21.65 22.41
C ASP A 186 -15.16 -20.75 23.68
N THR A 187 -14.52 -19.57 23.65
CA THR A 187 -14.60 -18.55 24.71
C THR A 187 -15.62 -17.46 24.43
N LEU A 188 -16.33 -17.52 23.29
CA LEU A 188 -17.46 -16.65 22.94
C LEU A 188 -18.77 -17.23 23.50
#